data_7609f6993b2da5068471b404688c4c9f
#
_entry.id   7609f6993b2da5068471b404688c4c9f
#
_cell.length_a   1.000
_cell.length_b   1.000
_cell.length_c   1.000
_cell.angle_alpha   90.00
_cell.angle_beta   90.00
_cell.angle_gamma   90.00
#
_symmetry.space_group_name_H-M   'P 1'
#
loop_
_entity.id
_entity.type
_entity.pdbx_description
1 polymer ?
#
loop_
_entity_poly.entity_id
_entity_poly.type
_entity_poly.pdbx_seq_one_letter_code
_entity_poly.pdbx_strand_id
1 'polypeptide(L)'
;MALGIVAGLTTSLGLGVSQLKSGIDYVFMTNVNPYLLMLIVGLVATWSVNSGLKRGVKWLSNLSSILVFILLVVISVLAYMNLNVSNTIGYTLNGIGNFIRNYIHYNDYANTASDDWAAGWAVFYQLWYAAWTAFVAVFVAKISKGRTIRECAWGVVLFPAVFEAVWFGIFGSAGLPVKEQLYAAMQDNLPQSVFFFYTNWQVEEDMWLYRYWSW
;
A
#
# COMPACT_ATOMS: atom_id res chain seq x y z
N MET A 1 -1.66 24.37 -11.06
CA MET A 1 -2.57 23.61 -10.16
C MET A 1 -3.32 22.50 -10.91
N ALA A 2 -4.13 22.77 -11.94
CA ALA A 2 -4.88 21.74 -12.68
C ALA A 2 -3.99 20.63 -13.25
N LEU A 3 -2.88 20.97 -13.88
CA LEU A 3 -1.94 19.99 -14.45
C LEU A 3 -1.35 19.04 -13.36
N GLY A 4 -1.01 19.56 -12.20
CA GLY A 4 -0.51 18.72 -11.09
C GLY A 4 -1.58 17.75 -10.59
N ILE A 5 -2.83 18.19 -10.47
CA ILE A 5 -3.95 17.32 -10.07
C ILE A 5 -4.17 16.22 -11.10
N VAL A 6 -4.17 16.57 -12.39
CA VAL A 6 -4.34 15.59 -13.47
C VAL A 6 -3.19 14.57 -13.47
N ALA A 7 -1.96 15.02 -13.33
CA ALA A 7 -0.79 14.13 -13.24
C ALA A 7 -0.88 13.17 -12.04
N GLY A 8 -1.17 13.68 -10.84
CA GLY A 8 -1.32 12.87 -9.63
C GLY A 8 -2.46 11.84 -9.73
N LEU A 9 -3.61 12.24 -10.24
CA LEU A 9 -4.76 11.33 -10.43
C LEU A 9 -4.46 10.26 -11.50
N THR A 10 -3.84 10.65 -12.61
CA THR A 10 -3.47 9.70 -13.68
C THR A 10 -2.47 8.66 -13.19
N THR A 11 -1.45 9.08 -12.43
CA THR A 11 -0.47 8.17 -11.83
C THR A 11 -1.16 7.19 -10.88
N SER A 12 -2.02 7.68 -9.98
CA SER A 12 -2.73 6.82 -9.02
C SER A 12 -3.68 5.84 -9.71
N LEU A 13 -4.41 6.29 -10.73
CA LEU A 13 -5.30 5.43 -11.51
C LEU A 13 -4.49 4.36 -12.27
N GLY A 14 -3.37 4.74 -12.88
CA GLY A 14 -2.49 3.82 -13.60
C GLY A 14 -1.92 2.73 -12.69
N LEU A 15 -1.39 3.11 -11.53
CA LEU A 15 -0.87 2.15 -10.54
C LEU A 15 -1.98 1.23 -10.01
N GLY A 16 -3.16 1.79 -9.69
CA GLY A 16 -4.30 1.02 -9.22
C GLY A 16 -4.82 0.01 -10.25
N VAL A 17 -4.90 0.40 -11.52
CA VAL A 17 -5.30 -0.50 -12.61
C VAL A 17 -4.24 -1.56 -12.87
N SER A 18 -2.95 -1.22 -12.79
CA SER A 18 -1.85 -2.18 -12.93
C SER A 18 -1.91 -3.24 -11.83
N GLN A 19 -2.14 -2.82 -10.58
CA GLN A 19 -2.27 -3.73 -9.45
C GLN A 19 -3.52 -4.62 -9.57
N LEU A 20 -4.66 -4.05 -9.96
CA LEU A 20 -5.91 -4.78 -10.19
C LEU A 20 -5.75 -5.82 -11.31
N LYS A 21 -5.14 -5.42 -12.43
CA LYS A 21 -4.82 -6.34 -13.55
C LYS A 21 -3.96 -7.50 -13.07
N SER A 22 -2.87 -7.20 -12.38
CA SER A 22 -1.94 -8.23 -11.88
C SER A 22 -2.65 -9.21 -10.94
N GLY A 23 -3.55 -8.73 -10.08
CA GLY A 23 -4.35 -9.58 -9.22
C GLY A 23 -5.32 -10.48 -9.97
N ILE A 24 -6.05 -9.93 -10.92
CA ILE A 24 -6.99 -10.71 -11.74
C ILE A 24 -6.24 -11.75 -12.57
N ASP A 25 -5.17 -11.34 -13.25
CA ASP A 25 -4.38 -12.25 -14.09
C ASP A 25 -3.77 -13.37 -13.26
N TYR A 26 -3.31 -13.09 -12.04
CA TYR A 26 -2.74 -14.08 -11.14
C TYR A 26 -3.78 -15.08 -10.63
N VAL A 27 -4.93 -14.60 -10.15
CA VAL A 27 -5.97 -15.46 -9.55
C VAL A 27 -6.70 -16.30 -10.60
N PHE A 28 -7.01 -15.70 -11.75
CA PHE A 28 -7.80 -16.36 -12.79
C PHE A 28 -6.98 -16.91 -13.94
N MET A 29 -5.66 -16.79 -13.88
CA MET A 29 -4.73 -17.23 -14.93
C MET A 29 -5.11 -16.69 -16.32
N THR A 30 -5.51 -15.41 -16.36
CA THR A 30 -5.99 -14.71 -17.55
C THR A 30 -5.03 -13.60 -17.94
N ASN A 31 -5.25 -12.98 -19.09
CA ASN A 31 -4.55 -11.77 -19.50
C ASN A 31 -5.58 -10.70 -19.85
N VAL A 32 -6.03 -9.97 -18.83
CA VAL A 32 -7.07 -8.96 -18.98
C VAL A 32 -6.50 -7.70 -19.64
N ASN A 33 -7.28 -7.11 -20.56
CA ASN A 33 -6.88 -5.87 -21.21
C ASN A 33 -6.88 -4.70 -20.21
N PRO A 34 -5.75 -4.02 -19.98
CA PRO A 34 -5.65 -2.93 -19.00
C PRO A 34 -6.53 -1.72 -19.36
N TYR A 35 -6.78 -1.48 -20.66
CA TYR A 35 -7.64 -0.37 -21.08
C TYR A 35 -9.11 -0.61 -20.72
N LEU A 36 -9.56 -1.88 -20.75
CA LEU A 36 -10.91 -2.24 -20.31
C LEU A 36 -11.06 -2.02 -18.79
N LEU A 37 -10.08 -2.42 -18.01
CA LEU A 37 -10.07 -2.18 -16.56
C LEU A 37 -10.06 -0.68 -16.24
N MET A 38 -9.25 0.08 -16.96
CA MET A 38 -9.18 1.54 -16.81
C MET A 38 -10.54 2.20 -17.10
N LEU A 39 -11.24 1.75 -18.15
CA LEU A 39 -12.58 2.21 -18.49
C LEU A 39 -13.56 1.90 -17.35
N ILE A 40 -13.59 0.65 -16.85
CA ILE A 40 -14.50 0.23 -15.78
C ILE A 40 -14.25 1.04 -14.51
N VAL A 41 -12.99 1.14 -14.08
CA VAL A 41 -12.61 1.91 -12.88
C VAL A 41 -12.95 3.38 -13.04
N GLY A 42 -12.69 3.96 -14.22
CA GLY A 42 -13.05 5.34 -14.56
C GLY A 42 -14.55 5.59 -14.51
N LEU A 43 -15.36 4.66 -15.02
CA LEU A 43 -16.83 4.76 -14.95
C LEU A 43 -17.35 4.68 -13.51
N VAL A 44 -16.82 3.76 -12.70
CA VAL A 44 -17.18 3.65 -11.27
C VAL A 44 -16.80 4.92 -10.52
N ALA A 45 -15.60 5.45 -10.74
CA ALA A 45 -15.15 6.71 -10.13
C ALA A 45 -16.05 7.88 -10.53
N THR A 46 -16.37 8.01 -11.82
CA THR A 46 -17.25 9.05 -12.34
C THR A 46 -18.66 8.95 -11.76
N TRP A 47 -19.21 7.74 -11.69
CA TRP A 47 -20.50 7.50 -11.05
C TRP A 47 -20.48 7.87 -9.56
N SER A 48 -19.44 7.49 -8.84
CA SER A 48 -19.27 7.83 -7.43
C SER A 48 -19.25 9.35 -7.20
N VAL A 49 -18.49 10.08 -8.01
CA VAL A 49 -18.41 11.55 -7.89
C VAL A 49 -19.74 12.21 -8.26
N ASN A 50 -20.41 11.78 -9.33
CA ASN A 50 -21.70 12.32 -9.75
C ASN A 50 -22.82 12.06 -8.73
N SER A 51 -22.74 10.96 -7.97
CA SER A 51 -23.67 10.64 -6.88
C SER A 51 -23.48 11.53 -5.64
N GLY A 52 -22.43 12.33 -5.63
CA GLY A 52 -22.10 13.32 -4.61
C GLY A 52 -21.39 12.77 -3.38
N LEU A 53 -20.76 13.69 -2.63
CA LEU A 53 -19.92 13.37 -1.47
C LEU A 53 -20.64 12.56 -0.38
N LYS A 54 -21.92 12.84 -0.15
CA LYS A 54 -22.68 12.19 0.93
C LYS A 54 -23.16 10.76 0.59
N ARG A 55 -23.29 10.43 -0.68
CA ARG A 55 -23.81 9.11 -1.13
C ARG A 55 -22.71 8.27 -1.77
N GLY A 56 -22.24 8.64 -2.95
CA GLY A 56 -21.28 7.84 -3.71
C GLY A 56 -19.92 7.74 -3.06
N VAL A 57 -19.29 8.89 -2.78
CA VAL A 57 -17.94 8.93 -2.21
C VAL A 57 -17.89 8.31 -0.81
N LYS A 58 -18.88 8.62 0.05
CA LYS A 58 -18.96 8.06 1.40
C LYS A 58 -19.14 6.54 1.38
N TRP A 59 -20.03 6.04 0.51
CA TRP A 59 -20.27 4.61 0.41
C TRP A 59 -19.03 3.84 -0.05
N LEU A 60 -18.39 4.32 -1.12
CA LEU A 60 -17.19 3.69 -1.67
C LEU A 60 -16.01 3.75 -0.67
N SER A 61 -15.85 4.87 0.01
CA SER A 61 -14.83 5.04 1.06
C SER A 61 -15.07 4.09 2.24
N ASN A 62 -16.30 3.96 2.72
CA ASN A 62 -16.61 3.03 3.79
C ASN A 62 -16.36 1.57 3.39
N LEU A 63 -16.78 1.16 2.18
CA LEU A 63 -16.51 -0.16 1.64
C LEU A 63 -15.00 -0.43 1.57
N SER A 64 -14.24 0.51 1.03
CA SER A 64 -12.78 0.44 0.94
C SER A 64 -12.14 0.28 2.32
N SER A 65 -12.56 1.08 3.30
CA SER A 65 -12.05 1.00 4.67
C SER A 65 -12.34 -0.35 5.32
N ILE A 66 -13.55 -0.89 5.15
CA ILE A 66 -13.91 -2.21 5.69
C ILE A 66 -13.03 -3.29 5.06
N LEU A 67 -12.84 -3.27 3.73
CA LEU A 67 -12.00 -4.24 3.04
C LEU A 67 -10.53 -4.17 3.50
N VAL A 68 -9.99 -2.96 3.70
CA VAL A 68 -8.64 -2.75 4.22
C VAL A 68 -8.49 -3.33 5.63
N PHE A 69 -9.47 -3.11 6.52
CA PHE A 69 -9.44 -3.69 7.86
C PHE A 69 -9.56 -5.22 7.85
N ILE A 70 -10.43 -5.78 7.00
CA ILE A 70 -10.53 -7.24 6.83
C ILE A 70 -9.20 -7.80 6.36
N LEU A 71 -8.58 -7.17 5.35
CA LEU A 71 -7.29 -7.59 4.83
C LEU A 71 -6.21 -7.55 5.92
N LEU A 72 -6.15 -6.47 6.71
CA LEU A 72 -5.20 -6.34 7.80
C LEU A 72 -5.37 -7.46 8.85
N VAL A 73 -6.61 -7.77 9.23
CA VAL A 73 -6.89 -8.86 10.17
C VAL A 73 -6.50 -10.21 9.59
N VAL A 74 -6.87 -10.49 8.34
CA VAL A 74 -6.53 -11.76 7.67
C VAL A 74 -5.01 -11.94 7.62
N ILE A 75 -4.26 -10.92 7.18
CA ILE A 75 -2.79 -10.98 7.12
C ILE A 75 -2.18 -11.16 8.52
N SER A 76 -2.70 -10.44 9.52
CA SER A 76 -2.21 -10.58 10.90
C SER A 76 -2.39 -12.00 11.45
N VAL A 77 -3.56 -12.60 11.19
CA VAL A 77 -3.87 -13.97 11.62
C VAL A 77 -2.98 -14.97 10.87
N LEU A 78 -2.86 -14.84 9.56
CA LEU A 78 -2.02 -15.72 8.76
C LEU A 78 -0.54 -15.59 9.16
N ALA A 79 -0.04 -14.37 9.39
CA ALA A 79 1.32 -14.13 9.85
C ALA A 79 1.59 -14.78 11.21
N TYR A 80 0.64 -14.68 12.13
CA TYR A 80 0.75 -15.30 13.44
C TYR A 80 0.75 -16.83 13.37
N MET A 81 -0.16 -17.41 12.57
CA MET A 81 -0.32 -18.87 12.49
C MET A 81 0.84 -19.57 11.77
N ASN A 82 1.32 -19.00 10.67
CA ASN A 82 2.24 -19.69 9.77
C ASN A 82 3.71 -19.28 9.97
N LEU A 83 3.98 -18.06 10.42
CA LEU A 83 5.33 -17.53 10.48
C LEU A 83 5.87 -17.39 11.92
N ASN A 84 5.10 -17.81 12.94
CA ASN A 84 5.48 -17.61 14.34
C ASN A 84 5.95 -16.17 14.63
N VAL A 85 5.31 -15.18 14.01
CA VAL A 85 5.69 -13.77 14.14
C VAL A 85 5.24 -13.24 15.49
N SER A 86 5.76 -13.87 16.54
CA SER A 86 5.52 -13.46 17.93
C SER A 86 6.09 -12.06 18.23
N ASN A 87 6.96 -11.55 17.37
CA ASN A 87 7.70 -10.32 17.62
C ASN A 87 7.38 -9.18 16.63
N THR A 88 6.19 -9.21 16.03
CA THR A 88 5.75 -8.14 15.08
C THR A 88 5.87 -6.74 15.68
N ILE A 89 5.52 -6.57 16.96
CA ILE A 89 5.65 -5.29 17.66
C ILE A 89 7.11 -4.87 17.74
N GLY A 90 8.00 -5.79 18.09
CA GLY A 90 9.44 -5.54 18.14
C GLY A 90 10.01 -5.12 16.79
N TYR A 91 9.64 -5.82 15.70
CA TYR A 91 10.06 -5.45 14.35
C TYR A 91 9.50 -4.09 13.92
N THR A 92 8.25 -3.78 14.24
CA THR A 92 7.65 -2.48 13.94
C THR A 92 8.36 -1.35 14.67
N LEU A 93 8.60 -1.48 15.97
CA LEU A 93 9.29 -0.47 16.78
C LEU A 93 10.74 -0.28 16.33
N ASN A 94 11.45 -1.36 16.04
CA ASN A 94 12.81 -1.31 15.49
C ASN A 94 12.83 -0.65 14.11
N GLY A 95 11.85 -0.94 13.25
CA GLY A 95 11.70 -0.31 11.95
C GLY A 95 11.50 1.22 12.06
N ILE A 96 10.60 1.66 12.93
CA ILE A 96 10.38 3.09 13.22
C ILE A 96 11.66 3.73 13.79
N GLY A 97 12.32 3.08 14.74
CA GLY A 97 13.57 3.56 15.33
C GLY A 97 14.69 3.71 14.29
N ASN A 98 14.84 2.73 13.41
CA ASN A 98 15.82 2.77 12.31
C ASN A 98 15.46 3.87 11.28
N PHE A 99 14.19 4.03 10.95
CA PHE A 99 13.73 5.11 10.07
C PHE A 99 14.07 6.49 10.64
N ILE A 100 13.77 6.73 11.92
CA ILE A 100 14.08 8.03 12.57
C ILE A 100 15.59 8.25 12.63
N ARG A 101 16.36 7.23 12.98
CA ARG A 101 17.85 7.32 13.07
C ARG A 101 18.47 7.64 11.72
N ASN A 102 18.00 7.03 10.65
CA ASN A 102 18.56 7.15 9.31
C ASN A 102 17.77 8.11 8.41
N TYR A 103 16.84 8.88 8.98
CA TYR A 103 15.95 9.75 8.21
C TYR A 103 16.69 10.71 7.28
N ILE A 104 17.76 11.34 7.76
CA ILE A 104 18.58 12.26 6.98
C ILE A 104 19.28 11.51 5.85
N HIS A 105 19.86 10.33 6.13
CA HIS A 105 20.53 9.52 5.15
C HIS A 105 19.60 9.06 4.02
N TYR A 106 18.39 8.61 4.34
CA TYR A 106 17.41 8.20 3.33
C TYR A 106 16.88 9.36 2.47
N ASN A 107 17.00 10.59 2.94
CA ASN A 107 16.57 11.80 2.24
C ASN A 107 17.77 12.68 1.77
N ASP A 108 19.00 12.20 1.85
CA ASP A 108 20.18 12.90 1.38
C ASP A 108 20.37 12.70 -0.12
N TYR A 109 19.62 13.46 -0.90
CA TYR A 109 19.66 13.40 -2.37
C TYR A 109 21.01 13.80 -2.97
N ALA A 110 21.83 14.53 -2.25
CA ALA A 110 23.14 14.95 -2.73
C ALA A 110 24.14 13.79 -2.74
N ASN A 111 24.09 12.92 -1.74
CA ASN A 111 24.99 11.78 -1.61
C ASN A 111 24.40 10.47 -2.14
N THR A 112 23.07 10.36 -2.16
CA THR A 112 22.34 9.17 -2.65
C THR A 112 21.87 9.30 -4.10
N ALA A 113 22.23 10.37 -4.81
CA ALA A 113 21.89 10.53 -6.22
C ALA A 113 22.43 9.42 -7.14
N SER A 114 23.43 8.67 -6.68
CA SER A 114 23.95 7.46 -7.32
C SER A 114 23.23 6.17 -6.87
N ASP A 115 22.33 6.24 -5.88
CA ASP A 115 21.55 5.13 -5.41
C ASP A 115 20.22 5.09 -6.17
N ASP A 116 20.10 4.17 -7.10
CA ASP A 116 18.90 3.99 -7.92
C ASP A 116 17.64 3.79 -7.10
N TRP A 117 17.76 3.18 -5.89
CA TRP A 117 16.63 3.00 -4.99
C TRP A 117 16.14 4.34 -4.43
N ALA A 118 17.01 5.18 -3.90
CA ALA A 118 16.64 6.46 -3.34
C ALA A 118 16.10 7.42 -4.43
N ALA A 119 16.73 7.44 -5.61
CA ALA A 119 16.25 8.22 -6.75
C ALA A 119 14.88 7.73 -7.23
N GLY A 120 14.70 6.42 -7.35
CA GLY A 120 13.46 5.82 -7.84
C GLY A 120 12.28 5.98 -6.87
N TRP A 121 12.50 5.77 -5.58
CA TRP A 121 11.41 5.74 -4.61
C TRP A 121 11.24 7.06 -3.84
N ALA A 122 12.28 7.60 -3.25
CA ALA A 122 12.16 8.80 -2.44
C ALA A 122 11.76 10.01 -3.28
N VAL A 123 12.39 10.22 -4.43
CA VAL A 123 12.03 11.31 -5.36
C VAL A 123 10.64 11.11 -5.93
N PHE A 124 10.29 9.89 -6.33
CA PHE A 124 8.97 9.56 -6.86
C PHE A 124 7.86 9.92 -5.85
N TYR A 125 7.97 9.48 -4.60
CA TYR A 125 6.96 9.78 -3.57
C TYR A 125 6.89 11.26 -3.25
N GLN A 126 8.01 11.97 -3.18
CA GLN A 126 8.03 13.42 -2.96
C GLN A 126 7.27 14.17 -4.05
N LEU A 127 7.52 13.86 -5.32
CA LEU A 127 6.84 14.48 -6.45
C LEU A 127 5.35 14.10 -6.48
N TRP A 128 5.03 12.87 -6.16
CA TRP A 128 3.65 12.39 -6.11
C TRP A 128 2.84 13.09 -5.02
N TYR A 129 3.39 13.21 -3.80
CA TYR A 129 2.75 13.99 -2.74
C TYR A 129 2.61 15.48 -3.10
N ALA A 130 3.60 16.08 -3.72
CA ALA A 130 3.51 17.46 -4.20
C ALA A 130 2.38 17.65 -5.21
N ALA A 131 2.20 16.72 -6.15
CA ALA A 131 1.10 16.74 -7.11
C ALA A 131 -0.27 16.63 -6.44
N TRP A 132 -0.38 15.80 -5.39
CA TRP A 132 -1.62 15.61 -4.63
C TRP A 132 -1.97 16.76 -3.68
N THR A 133 -0.98 17.51 -3.19
CA THR A 133 -1.16 18.52 -2.13
C THR A 133 -2.29 19.50 -2.44
N ALA A 134 -2.35 20.03 -3.67
CA ALA A 134 -3.36 21.00 -4.05
C ALA A 134 -4.79 20.44 -4.02
N PHE A 135 -4.97 19.19 -4.44
CA PHE A 135 -6.26 18.51 -4.42
C PHE A 135 -6.68 18.18 -2.97
N VAL A 136 -5.77 17.56 -2.22
CA VAL A 136 -6.02 17.13 -0.84
C VAL A 136 -6.31 18.34 0.06
N ALA A 137 -5.60 19.46 -0.10
CA ALA A 137 -5.83 20.67 0.68
C ALA A 137 -7.28 21.19 0.51
N VAL A 138 -7.77 21.25 -0.73
CA VAL A 138 -9.16 21.68 -1.00
C VAL A 138 -10.18 20.68 -0.44
N PHE A 139 -9.90 19.39 -0.57
CA PHE A 139 -10.77 18.34 -0.04
C PHE A 139 -10.84 18.40 1.49
N VAL A 140 -9.67 18.43 2.16
CA VAL A 140 -9.56 18.54 3.62
C VAL A 140 -10.25 19.82 4.14
N ALA A 141 -10.06 20.96 3.49
CA ALA A 141 -10.75 22.19 3.86
C ALA A 141 -12.29 22.05 3.83
N LYS A 142 -12.82 21.32 2.84
CA LYS A 142 -14.27 21.08 2.73
C LYS A 142 -14.82 20.15 3.81
N ILE A 143 -14.11 19.07 4.13
CA ILE A 143 -14.57 18.08 5.13
C ILE A 143 -14.33 18.53 6.57
N SER A 144 -13.39 19.44 6.77
CA SER A 144 -13.03 19.98 8.10
C SER A 144 -13.89 21.15 8.53
N LYS A 145 -14.91 21.52 7.76
CA LYS A 145 -15.79 22.65 8.09
C LYS A 145 -16.45 22.44 9.46
N GLY A 146 -16.24 23.40 10.38
CA GLY A 146 -16.76 23.36 11.75
C GLY A 146 -15.89 22.60 12.75
N ARG A 147 -14.69 22.13 12.36
CA ARG A 147 -13.71 21.52 13.25
C ARG A 147 -12.58 22.48 13.58
N THR A 148 -11.90 22.22 14.70
CA THR A 148 -10.71 22.98 15.08
C THR A 148 -9.50 22.51 14.26
N ILE A 149 -8.48 23.39 14.12
CA ILE A 149 -7.22 23.04 13.44
C ILE A 149 -6.55 21.83 14.11
N ARG A 150 -6.63 21.74 15.44
CA ARG A 150 -6.08 20.62 16.20
C ARG A 150 -6.75 19.29 15.82
N GLU A 151 -8.07 19.25 15.78
CA GLU A 151 -8.83 18.04 15.37
C GLU A 151 -8.52 17.65 13.94
N CYS A 152 -8.37 18.63 13.06
CA CYS A 152 -7.98 18.39 11.68
C CYS A 152 -6.57 17.80 11.58
N ALA A 153 -5.61 18.36 12.32
CA ALA A 153 -4.24 17.85 12.33
C ALA A 153 -4.15 16.39 12.86
N TRP A 154 -4.85 16.10 13.95
CA TRP A 154 -4.91 14.72 14.48
C TRP A 154 -5.53 13.75 13.48
N GLY A 155 -6.65 14.12 12.86
CA GLY A 155 -7.38 13.24 11.95
C GLY A 155 -6.71 13.03 10.59
N VAL A 156 -6.01 14.04 10.08
CA VAL A 156 -5.43 14.02 8.72
C VAL A 156 -3.96 13.62 8.71
N VAL A 157 -3.21 13.93 9.79
CA VAL A 157 -1.77 13.65 9.85
C VAL A 157 -1.46 12.48 10.77
N LEU A 158 -1.84 12.56 12.04
CA LEU A 158 -1.38 11.58 13.02
C LEU A 158 -2.09 10.22 12.89
N PHE A 159 -3.40 10.22 12.70
CA PHE A 159 -4.14 8.96 12.58
C PHE A 159 -3.69 8.14 11.36
N PRO A 160 -3.59 8.68 10.15
CA PRO A 160 -3.05 7.95 9.01
C PRO A 160 -1.60 7.49 9.23
N ALA A 161 -0.72 8.33 9.79
CA ALA A 161 0.67 7.97 10.04
C ALA A 161 0.82 6.77 11.01
N VAL A 162 0.02 6.74 12.08
CA VAL A 162 -0.01 5.61 13.00
C VAL A 162 -0.56 4.36 12.32
N PHE A 163 -1.63 4.51 11.54
CA PHE A 163 -2.21 3.40 10.78
C PHE A 163 -1.21 2.81 9.78
N GLU A 164 -0.50 3.66 9.03
CA GLU A 164 0.54 3.24 8.10
C GLU A 164 1.70 2.53 8.81
N ALA A 165 2.14 3.03 9.96
CA ALA A 165 3.18 2.38 10.76
C ALA A 165 2.76 0.96 11.20
N VAL A 166 1.52 0.78 11.63
CA VAL A 166 0.97 -0.54 11.98
C VAL A 166 0.86 -1.43 10.73
N TRP A 167 0.34 -0.88 9.64
CA TRP A 167 0.20 -1.57 8.36
C TRP A 167 1.54 -2.12 7.87
N PHE A 168 2.54 -1.25 7.70
CA PHE A 168 3.87 -1.65 7.24
C PHE A 168 4.60 -2.54 8.25
N GLY A 169 4.35 -2.37 9.55
CA GLY A 169 4.89 -3.24 10.58
C GLY A 169 4.38 -4.68 10.45
N ILE A 170 3.10 -4.88 10.23
CA ILE A 170 2.49 -6.20 10.05
C ILE A 170 2.95 -6.84 8.74
N PHE A 171 2.79 -6.13 7.61
CA PHE A 171 3.17 -6.65 6.30
C PHE A 171 4.69 -6.86 6.19
N GLY A 172 5.49 -5.94 6.70
CA GLY A 172 6.95 -6.05 6.68
C GLY A 172 7.44 -7.22 7.52
N SER A 173 6.93 -7.40 8.74
CA SER A 173 7.29 -8.54 9.58
C SER A 173 6.86 -9.86 8.96
N ALA A 174 5.70 -9.90 8.32
CA ALA A 174 5.22 -11.08 7.61
C ALA A 174 6.08 -11.43 6.37
N GLY A 175 6.67 -10.45 5.71
CA GLY A 175 7.56 -10.65 4.56
C GLY A 175 8.99 -11.09 4.90
N LEU A 176 9.46 -10.89 6.15
CA LEU A 176 10.83 -11.20 6.54
C LEU A 176 11.25 -12.66 6.32
N PRO A 177 10.45 -13.68 6.66
CA PRO A 177 10.81 -15.08 6.45
C PRO A 177 11.01 -15.46 4.97
N VAL A 178 10.25 -14.83 4.07
CA VAL A 178 10.26 -15.10 2.63
C VAL A 178 10.94 -14.00 1.81
N LYS A 179 11.79 -13.18 2.45
CA LYS A 179 12.37 -11.97 1.84
C LYS A 179 13.13 -12.22 0.54
N GLU A 180 13.89 -13.31 0.45
CA GLU A 180 14.71 -13.62 -0.73
C GLU A 180 13.85 -14.00 -1.93
N GLN A 181 12.84 -14.83 -1.69
CA GLN A 181 11.88 -15.25 -2.71
C GLN A 181 11.00 -14.08 -3.15
N LEU A 182 10.57 -13.25 -2.19
CA LEU A 182 9.80 -12.04 -2.45
C LEU A 182 10.63 -11.04 -3.26
N TYR A 183 11.92 -10.87 -2.94
CA TYR A 183 12.82 -9.99 -3.68
C TYR A 183 13.00 -10.46 -5.13
N ALA A 184 13.18 -11.76 -5.36
CA ALA A 184 13.25 -12.33 -6.69
C ALA A 184 11.96 -12.10 -7.49
N ALA A 185 10.79 -12.31 -6.87
CA ALA A 185 9.49 -12.05 -7.49
C ALA A 185 9.27 -10.55 -7.80
N MET A 186 9.79 -9.65 -6.97
CA MET A 186 9.74 -8.20 -7.22
C MET A 186 10.59 -7.78 -8.42
N GLN A 187 11.72 -8.43 -8.65
CA GLN A 187 12.58 -8.16 -9.82
C GLN A 187 11.92 -8.63 -11.12
N ASP A 188 11.15 -9.71 -11.07
CA ASP A 188 10.45 -10.23 -12.25
C ASP A 188 9.19 -9.41 -12.54
N ASN A 189 8.30 -9.26 -11.57
CA ASN A 189 7.05 -8.51 -11.75
C ASN A 189 6.58 -7.86 -10.44
N LEU A 190 6.96 -6.60 -10.22
CA LEU A 190 6.67 -5.87 -9.00
C LEU A 190 5.16 -5.85 -8.61
N PRO A 191 4.19 -5.55 -9.50
CA PRO A 191 2.78 -5.60 -9.15
C PRO A 191 2.27 -6.99 -8.77
N GLN A 192 2.89 -8.06 -9.29
CA GLN A 192 2.50 -9.44 -9.06
C GLN A 192 3.12 -10.03 -7.79
N SER A 193 4.24 -9.47 -7.32
CA SER A 193 4.97 -9.97 -6.15
C SER A 193 4.13 -10.03 -4.87
N VAL A 194 3.15 -9.13 -4.71
CA VAL A 194 2.21 -9.15 -3.57
C VAL A 194 1.38 -10.44 -3.58
N PHE A 195 0.94 -10.90 -4.75
CA PHE A 195 0.15 -12.15 -4.87
C PHE A 195 1.03 -13.38 -4.69
N PHE A 196 2.27 -13.33 -5.16
CA PHE A 196 3.28 -14.35 -4.88
C PHE A 196 3.49 -14.55 -3.37
N PHE A 197 3.51 -13.46 -2.60
CA PHE A 197 3.60 -13.51 -1.16
C PHE A 197 2.47 -14.33 -0.52
N TYR A 198 1.22 -14.19 -1.01
CA TYR A 198 0.08 -14.94 -0.49
C TYR A 198 0.07 -16.42 -0.84
N THR A 199 0.58 -16.81 -2.01
CA THR A 199 0.54 -18.20 -2.47
C THR A 199 1.71 -19.03 -1.97
N ASN A 200 2.89 -18.45 -1.89
CA ASN A 200 4.07 -19.18 -1.40
C ASN A 200 4.09 -19.33 0.13
N TRP A 201 3.22 -18.65 0.81
CA TRP A 201 3.02 -18.82 2.24
C TRP A 201 2.49 -20.23 2.60
N GLN A 202 1.74 -20.87 1.71
CA GLN A 202 1.26 -22.24 1.89
C GLN A 202 2.29 -23.31 1.53
N VAL A 203 3.30 -22.97 0.73
CA VAL A 203 4.30 -23.95 0.26
C VAL A 203 5.26 -24.39 1.38
N GLU A 204 5.45 -23.57 2.43
CA GLU A 204 6.24 -24.00 3.58
C GLU A 204 5.52 -25.02 4.48
N GLU A 205 4.19 -25.10 4.47
CA GLU A 205 3.46 -26.15 5.19
C GLU A 205 3.77 -27.54 4.63
N ASP A 206 3.87 -27.69 3.32
CA ASP A 206 4.26 -28.98 2.72
C ASP A 206 5.71 -29.36 3.06
N MET A 207 6.59 -28.40 3.26
CA MET A 207 7.97 -28.60 3.67
C MET A 207 8.09 -29.01 5.14
N TRP A 208 7.17 -28.56 6.01
CA TRP A 208 7.09 -29.00 7.41
C TRP A 208 6.57 -30.43 7.52
N LEU A 209 5.58 -30.81 6.71
CA LEU A 209 5.06 -32.19 6.64
C LEU A 209 6.13 -33.16 6.15
N TYR A 210 6.93 -32.79 5.14
CA TYR A 210 8.07 -33.61 4.69
C TYR A 210 9.18 -33.72 5.74
N ARG A 211 9.41 -32.71 6.54
CA ARG A 211 10.46 -32.70 7.57
C ARG A 211 10.12 -33.53 8.80
N TYR A 212 8.83 -33.72 9.10
CA TYR A 212 8.37 -34.53 10.24
C TYR A 212 8.05 -35.99 9.87
N TRP A 213 7.93 -36.32 8.58
CA TRP A 213 7.64 -37.69 8.12
C TRP A 213 8.85 -38.43 7.52
N SER A 214 10.03 -37.84 7.54
CA SER A 214 11.26 -38.44 7.06
C SER A 214 12.15 -39.00 8.19
N TRP A 215 11.53 -39.55 9.25
CA TRP A 215 12.19 -40.37 10.28
C TRP A 215 11.60 -41.75 10.30
#